data_7f16ba8660c9ba0d832c5d40d565dcdd
#
_entry.id   7f16ba8660c9ba0d832c5d40d565dcdd
#
_cell.length_a   1.000
_cell.length_b   1.000
_cell.length_c   1.000
_cell.angle_alpha   90.00
_cell.angle_beta   90.00
_cell.angle_gamma   90.00
#
_symmetry.space_group_name_H-M   'P 1'
#
loop_
_entity.id
_entity.type
_entity.pdbx_description
1 polymer ?
#
loop_
_entity_poly.entity_id
_entity_poly.type
_entity_poly.pdbx_seq_one_letter_code
_entity_poly.pdbx_strand_id
1 'polypeptide(L)'
;MELPNIVAAGIYDSQIAARNIAVSKNRKTTMFEIELPMVEGGISYVDSNSSAISTNMIICAKPNQIRHTRFPFKCLYVHMIIRNGPLYDTLINTPDFFETDQYDNYKRILEKLSWHFNSLSEREEIIIQSLILELIYTIGKDTTKRTMNHKSISDHLIIERTLRFIADNLKEDLCLKNIARQMSLSPVHFHTLFKASVGKTLRDYVEEQRIKRAITLLQTTDYSLTKIAFECGFSSQSYFSYIFKRRMNQTPRKYAQELYDKYNA
;
A
#
# COMPACT_ATOMS: atom_id res chain seq x y z
N MET A 1 -11.19 1.04 -6.49
CA MET A 1 -10.18 1.92 -5.83
C MET A 1 -10.15 3.20 -6.65
N GLU A 2 -10.40 4.33 -6.02
CA GLU A 2 -10.27 5.63 -6.69
C GLU A 2 -8.78 5.93 -6.92
N LEU A 3 -8.42 6.27 -8.16
CA LEU A 3 -7.06 6.65 -8.50
C LEU A 3 -6.86 8.15 -8.25
N PRO A 4 -5.66 8.58 -7.84
CA PRO A 4 -5.35 9.99 -7.61
C PRO A 4 -5.42 10.82 -8.90
N ASN A 5 -6.05 11.98 -8.84
CA ASN A 5 -5.97 12.97 -9.90
C ASN A 5 -4.83 13.94 -9.62
N ILE A 6 -3.81 13.97 -10.46
CA ILE A 6 -2.67 14.89 -10.31
C ILE A 6 -3.07 16.25 -10.84
N VAL A 7 -2.83 17.26 -10.03
CA VAL A 7 -3.11 18.67 -10.35
C VAL A 7 -1.84 19.40 -10.79
N ALA A 8 -0.71 19.07 -10.18
CA ALA A 8 0.59 19.68 -10.50
C ALA A 8 1.74 18.78 -10.06
N ALA A 9 2.82 18.76 -10.81
CA ALA A 9 4.10 18.16 -10.43
C ALA A 9 5.25 18.94 -11.04
N GLY A 10 6.34 19.11 -10.29
CA GLY A 10 7.46 19.91 -10.77
C GLY A 10 8.52 20.20 -9.72
N ILE A 11 9.30 21.23 -10.02
CA ILE A 11 10.29 21.81 -9.09
C ILE A 11 9.79 23.21 -8.72
N TYR A 12 9.74 23.49 -7.43
CA TYR A 12 9.55 24.83 -6.90
C TYR A 12 10.87 25.37 -6.36
N ASP A 13 11.19 26.63 -6.68
CA ASP A 13 12.36 27.32 -6.15
C ASP A 13 11.96 28.73 -5.71
N SER A 14 12.03 28.98 -4.39
CA SER A 14 11.67 30.28 -3.81
C SER A 14 12.58 31.43 -4.27
N GLN A 15 13.81 31.16 -4.64
CA GLN A 15 14.72 32.19 -5.15
C GLN A 15 14.30 32.73 -6.52
N ILE A 16 13.56 31.92 -7.28
CA ILE A 16 12.98 32.27 -8.57
C ILE A 16 11.56 32.81 -8.42
N ALA A 17 10.70 32.06 -7.72
CA ALA A 17 9.26 32.34 -7.66
C ALA A 17 8.87 33.41 -6.64
N ALA A 18 9.69 33.65 -5.60
CA ALA A 18 9.36 34.50 -4.46
C ALA A 18 10.53 35.46 -4.10
N ARG A 19 11.12 36.07 -5.12
CA ARG A 19 12.25 37.03 -4.94
C ARG A 19 11.86 38.13 -3.95
N ASN A 20 12.75 38.39 -2.96
CA ASN A 20 12.56 39.40 -1.91
C ASN A 20 11.42 39.13 -0.92
N ILE A 21 10.91 37.92 -0.86
CA ILE A 21 9.91 37.46 0.14
C ILE A 21 10.62 36.53 1.13
N ALA A 22 10.56 36.85 2.43
CA ALA A 22 11.18 36.03 3.46
C ALA A 22 10.23 34.90 3.93
N VAL A 23 8.91 35.15 3.88
CA VAL A 23 7.87 34.21 4.33
C VAL A 23 6.71 34.24 3.34
N SER A 24 6.25 33.07 2.90
CA SER A 24 5.07 32.98 2.03
C SER A 24 3.78 33.38 2.79
N LYS A 25 2.75 33.78 2.05
CA LYS A 25 1.43 34.04 2.63
C LYS A 25 0.80 32.74 3.18
N ASN A 26 0.03 32.88 4.26
CA ASN A 26 -0.83 31.77 4.71
C ASN A 26 -1.81 31.41 3.61
N ARG A 27 -1.91 30.11 3.31
CA ARG A 27 -2.88 29.59 2.35
C ARG A 27 -3.52 28.32 2.88
N LYS A 28 -4.78 28.12 2.56
CA LYS A 28 -5.48 26.86 2.82
C LYS A 28 -5.21 25.89 1.67
N THR A 29 -4.77 24.68 1.99
CA THR A 29 -4.60 23.60 1.02
C THR A 29 -5.94 23.08 0.57
N THR A 30 -6.09 22.72 -0.69
CA THR A 30 -7.32 22.12 -1.27
C THR A 30 -7.13 20.66 -1.68
N MET A 31 -5.89 20.19 -1.61
CA MET A 31 -5.47 18.87 -2.08
C MET A 31 -4.30 18.34 -1.24
N PHE A 32 -3.89 17.12 -1.46
CA PHE A 32 -2.64 16.61 -0.89
C PHE A 32 -1.44 17.25 -1.62
N GLU A 33 -0.49 17.74 -0.84
CA GLU A 33 0.74 18.33 -1.34
C GLU A 33 1.91 17.55 -0.74
N ILE A 34 2.63 16.81 -1.58
CA ILE A 34 3.80 16.03 -1.18
C ILE A 34 5.04 16.70 -1.76
N GLU A 35 5.99 17.02 -0.89
CA GLU A 35 7.19 17.77 -1.25
C GLU A 35 8.43 17.10 -0.69
N LEU A 36 9.46 17.00 -1.52
CA LEU A 36 10.80 16.57 -1.16
C LEU A 36 11.73 17.79 -1.22
N PRO A 37 12.15 18.34 -0.08
CA PRO A 37 13.12 19.46 -0.05
C PRO A 37 14.45 19.08 -0.72
N MET A 38 14.99 20.03 -1.46
CA MET A 38 16.29 19.92 -2.15
C MET A 38 17.36 20.83 -1.55
N VAL A 39 16.98 21.70 -0.63
CA VAL A 39 17.87 22.62 0.10
C VAL A 39 17.45 22.71 1.56
N GLU A 40 18.39 23.06 2.41
CA GLU A 40 18.18 23.24 3.84
C GLU A 40 18.01 24.71 4.21
N GLY A 41 17.62 25.00 5.45
CA GLY A 41 17.68 26.33 6.07
C GLY A 41 16.36 27.09 6.15
N GLY A 42 15.28 26.64 5.53
CA GLY A 42 13.94 27.21 5.72
C GLY A 42 13.16 26.55 6.86
N ILE A 43 11.92 27.01 7.08
CA ILE A 43 10.97 26.40 8.01
C ILE A 43 9.64 26.23 7.28
N SER A 44 9.08 25.04 7.28
CA SER A 44 7.73 24.77 6.78
C SER A 44 6.76 24.71 7.95
N TYR A 45 5.58 25.32 7.76
CA TYR A 45 4.49 25.36 8.73
C TYR A 45 3.25 24.74 8.11
N VAL A 46 2.61 23.83 8.86
CA VAL A 46 1.35 23.16 8.51
C VAL A 46 0.46 23.16 9.77
N ASP A 47 -0.62 23.94 9.77
CA ASP A 47 -1.47 24.23 10.94
C ASP A 47 -0.63 24.70 12.14
N SER A 48 -0.69 23.98 13.27
CA SER A 48 0.10 24.25 14.48
C SER A 48 1.50 23.61 14.46
N ASN A 49 1.79 22.79 13.45
CA ASN A 49 3.05 22.07 13.33
C ASN A 49 4.08 22.86 12.52
N SER A 50 5.35 22.75 12.87
CA SER A 50 6.43 23.31 12.07
C SER A 50 7.66 22.42 12.12
N SER A 51 8.44 22.46 11.05
CA SER A 51 9.72 21.75 10.97
C SER A 51 10.76 22.59 10.23
N ALA A 52 11.99 22.57 10.73
CA ALA A 52 13.14 23.03 9.95
C ALA A 52 13.28 22.16 8.70
N ILE A 53 13.53 22.80 7.56
CA ILE A 53 13.65 22.11 6.29
C ILE A 53 15.01 21.43 6.20
N SER A 54 15.00 20.11 5.98
CA SER A 54 16.18 19.30 5.72
C SER A 54 15.98 18.45 4.45
N THR A 55 17.06 18.05 3.81
CA THR A 55 17.02 17.28 2.55
C THR A 55 16.60 15.83 2.73
N ASN A 56 16.58 15.30 3.96
CA ASN A 56 16.16 13.93 4.26
C ASN A 56 14.73 13.84 4.83
N MET A 57 13.88 14.82 4.54
CA MET A 57 12.49 14.84 5.01
C MET A 57 11.50 14.87 3.84
N ILE A 58 10.28 14.43 4.14
CA ILE A 58 9.10 14.60 3.30
C ILE A 58 8.13 15.52 4.02
N ILE A 59 7.54 16.45 3.27
CA ILE A 59 6.43 17.29 3.71
C ILE A 59 5.17 16.74 3.06
N CYS A 60 4.15 16.43 3.86
CA CYS A 60 2.87 15.90 3.39
C CYS A 60 1.73 16.74 3.96
N ALA A 61 1.32 17.80 3.26
CA ALA A 61 0.15 18.58 3.64
C ALA A 61 -1.14 17.98 3.09
N LYS A 62 -2.21 18.02 3.90
CA LYS A 62 -3.52 17.44 3.61
C LYS A 62 -4.51 18.53 3.20
N PRO A 63 -5.61 18.18 2.53
CA PRO A 63 -6.68 19.14 2.26
C PRO A 63 -7.18 19.81 3.53
N ASN A 64 -7.48 21.11 3.41
CA ASN A 64 -8.00 21.99 4.47
C ASN A 64 -6.99 22.46 5.54
N GLN A 65 -5.74 22.06 5.50
CA GLN A 65 -4.70 22.59 6.40
C GLN A 65 -4.27 24.01 5.97
N ILE A 66 -3.85 24.81 6.94
CA ILE A 66 -3.24 26.14 6.71
C ILE A 66 -1.72 25.97 6.63
N ARG A 67 -1.11 26.42 5.54
CA ARG A 67 0.34 26.34 5.43
C ARG A 67 0.97 27.63 4.95
N HIS A 68 2.23 27.81 5.37
CA HIS A 68 3.15 28.81 4.88
C HIS A 68 4.60 28.31 5.05
N THR A 69 5.55 28.98 4.43
CA THR A 69 6.95 28.59 4.46
C THR A 69 7.84 29.81 4.66
N ARG A 70 8.76 29.75 5.60
CA ARG A 70 9.88 30.66 5.73
C ARG A 70 11.02 30.18 4.82
N PHE A 71 11.45 31.03 3.92
CA PHE A 71 12.46 30.71 2.92
C PHE A 71 13.89 30.73 3.50
N PRO A 72 14.88 30.07 2.85
CA PRO A 72 14.81 29.49 1.52
C PRO A 72 14.04 28.17 1.46
N PHE A 73 13.44 27.88 0.29
CA PHE A 73 12.77 26.61 0.02
C PHE A 73 12.88 26.25 -1.46
N LYS A 74 13.41 25.07 -1.73
CA LYS A 74 13.40 24.44 -3.04
C LYS A 74 13.02 22.98 -2.88
N CYS A 75 12.07 22.50 -3.67
CA CYS A 75 11.58 21.12 -3.57
C CYS A 75 11.17 20.56 -4.92
N LEU A 76 11.23 19.24 -5.04
CA LEU A 76 10.39 18.46 -5.94
C LEU A 76 9.01 18.31 -5.30
N TYR A 77 7.95 18.47 -6.07
CA TYR A 77 6.59 18.36 -5.51
C TYR A 77 5.62 17.63 -6.45
N VAL A 78 4.58 17.07 -5.85
CA VAL A 78 3.38 16.62 -6.51
C VAL A 78 2.16 17.03 -5.69
N HIS A 79 1.15 17.58 -6.36
CA HIS A 79 -0.14 17.93 -5.81
C HIS A 79 -1.21 17.04 -6.42
N MET A 80 -2.07 16.43 -5.58
CA MET A 80 -3.07 15.47 -6.05
C MET A 80 -4.35 15.53 -5.25
N ILE A 81 -5.46 15.19 -5.92
CA ILE A 81 -6.79 15.04 -5.32
C ILE A 81 -7.11 13.56 -5.22
N ILE A 82 -7.41 13.11 -4.02
CA ILE A 82 -8.01 11.80 -3.70
C ILE A 82 -9.11 12.08 -2.68
N ARG A 83 -10.28 11.46 -2.83
CA ARG A 83 -11.44 11.77 -1.96
C ARG A 83 -11.70 10.71 -0.90
N ASN A 84 -11.43 9.46 -1.20
CA ASN A 84 -11.70 8.32 -0.32
C ASN A 84 -10.89 7.07 -0.70
N GLY A 85 -10.97 6.05 0.14
CA GLY A 85 -10.39 4.73 -0.09
C GLY A 85 -8.96 4.56 0.47
N PRO A 86 -8.35 3.38 0.27
CA PRO A 86 -7.10 3.01 0.94
C PRO A 86 -5.92 3.95 0.68
N LEU A 87 -5.86 4.57 -0.50
CA LEU A 87 -4.81 5.53 -0.83
C LEU A 87 -5.01 6.85 -0.07
N TYR A 88 -6.28 7.32 0.03
CA TYR A 88 -6.63 8.46 0.86
C TYR A 88 -6.31 8.19 2.33
N ASP A 89 -6.70 7.01 2.85
CA ASP A 89 -6.45 6.62 4.25
C ASP A 89 -4.95 6.58 4.57
N THR A 90 -4.12 6.17 3.62
CA THR A 90 -2.67 6.21 3.77
C THR A 90 -2.16 7.65 3.92
N LEU A 91 -2.57 8.55 3.04
CA LEU A 91 -2.07 9.93 3.03
C LEU A 91 -2.63 10.79 4.17
N ILE A 92 -3.92 10.63 4.53
CA ILE A 92 -4.52 11.42 5.61
C ILE A 92 -3.92 11.08 6.98
N ASN A 93 -3.46 9.83 7.17
CA ASN A 93 -2.80 9.37 8.39
C ASN A 93 -1.27 9.55 8.38
N THR A 94 -0.71 10.03 7.28
CA THR A 94 0.73 10.37 7.19
C THR A 94 1.03 11.60 8.06
N PRO A 95 2.13 11.66 8.83
CA PRO A 95 2.56 12.89 9.51
C PRO A 95 2.77 14.05 8.53
N ASP A 96 2.60 15.29 8.99
CA ASP A 96 2.85 16.48 8.15
C ASP A 96 4.30 16.59 7.72
N PHE A 97 5.19 16.13 8.58
CA PHE A 97 6.64 16.08 8.38
C PHE A 97 7.16 14.73 8.85
N PHE A 98 7.98 14.09 8.04
CA PHE A 98 8.71 12.90 8.47
C PHE A 98 10.06 12.82 7.75
N GLU A 99 11.06 12.33 8.47
CA GLU A 99 12.37 12.07 7.87
C GLU A 99 12.32 10.79 7.02
N THR A 100 13.26 10.60 6.10
CA THR A 100 13.38 9.39 5.29
C THR A 100 14.86 9.02 5.10
N ASP A 101 15.12 7.72 5.08
CA ASP A 101 16.40 7.13 4.66
C ASP A 101 16.40 6.76 3.16
N GLN A 102 15.29 7.02 2.47
CA GLN A 102 15.06 6.67 1.06
C GLN A 102 15.04 7.91 0.14
N TYR A 103 15.81 8.95 0.44
CA TYR A 103 15.84 10.20 -0.34
C TYR A 103 15.95 9.98 -1.85
N ASP A 104 16.90 9.16 -2.29
CA ASP A 104 17.13 8.93 -3.73
C ASP A 104 15.94 8.23 -4.41
N ASN A 105 15.22 7.36 -3.69
CA ASN A 105 14.02 6.72 -4.23
C ASN A 105 12.87 7.72 -4.39
N TYR A 106 12.61 8.56 -3.39
CA TYR A 106 11.64 9.66 -3.50
C TYR A 106 11.99 10.63 -4.61
N LYS A 107 13.25 11.03 -4.69
CA LYS A 107 13.76 11.91 -5.74
C LYS A 107 13.51 11.33 -7.12
N ARG A 108 13.89 10.07 -7.34
CA ARG A 108 13.66 9.35 -8.61
C ARG A 108 12.19 9.34 -9.01
N ILE A 109 11.29 9.04 -8.07
CA ILE A 109 9.85 8.99 -8.33
C ILE A 109 9.33 10.38 -8.71
N LEU A 110 9.65 11.40 -7.92
CA LEU A 110 9.16 12.77 -8.13
C LEU A 110 9.75 13.43 -9.37
N GLU A 111 11.03 13.18 -9.72
CA GLU A 111 11.63 13.64 -10.97
C GLU A 111 10.94 13.03 -12.18
N LYS A 112 10.67 11.71 -12.16
CA LYS A 112 9.91 11.05 -13.23
C LYS A 112 8.49 11.59 -13.31
N LEU A 113 7.79 11.77 -12.18
CA LEU A 113 6.46 12.37 -12.15
C LEU A 113 6.46 13.76 -12.77
N SER A 114 7.41 14.62 -12.38
CA SER A 114 7.56 15.95 -12.95
C SER A 114 7.78 15.91 -14.46
N TRP A 115 8.63 14.99 -14.94
CA TRP A 115 8.93 14.87 -16.36
C TRP A 115 7.72 14.39 -17.16
N HIS A 116 7.05 13.30 -16.75
CA HIS A 116 5.89 12.74 -17.44
C HIS A 116 4.67 13.67 -17.38
N PHE A 117 4.44 14.34 -16.23
CA PHE A 117 3.33 15.27 -16.06
C PHE A 117 3.42 16.49 -17.00
N ASN A 118 4.62 16.94 -17.30
CA ASN A 118 4.86 18.07 -18.22
C ASN A 118 5.05 17.62 -19.70
N SER A 119 4.95 16.32 -19.99
CA SER A 119 4.95 15.76 -21.34
C SER A 119 3.58 15.92 -21.98
N LEU A 120 3.52 16.20 -23.27
CA LEU A 120 2.27 16.42 -24.01
C LEU A 120 1.66 15.11 -24.60
N SER A 121 2.13 13.94 -24.17
CA SER A 121 1.69 12.65 -24.72
C SER A 121 0.55 12.03 -23.91
N GLU A 122 -0.55 11.63 -24.55
CA GLU A 122 -1.71 10.94 -23.93
C GLU A 122 -1.35 9.58 -23.29
N ARG A 123 -0.22 8.97 -23.68
CA ARG A 123 0.24 7.67 -23.12
C ARG A 123 0.89 7.79 -21.74
N GLU A 124 1.17 9.01 -21.29
CA GLU A 124 1.85 9.28 -20.03
C GLU A 124 0.97 9.01 -18.79
N GLU A 125 -0.36 9.00 -18.93
CA GLU A 125 -1.29 8.84 -17.80
C GLU A 125 -1.05 7.53 -17.04
N ILE A 126 -0.81 6.42 -17.74
CA ILE A 126 -0.55 5.11 -17.11
C ILE A 126 0.75 5.14 -16.29
N ILE A 127 1.80 5.77 -16.84
CA ILE A 127 3.09 5.90 -16.15
C ILE A 127 2.94 6.80 -14.93
N ILE A 128 2.25 7.91 -15.08
CA ILE A 128 1.95 8.85 -13.99
C ILE A 128 1.20 8.14 -12.87
N GLN A 129 0.14 7.37 -13.17
CA GLN A 129 -0.61 6.61 -12.16
C GLN A 129 0.25 5.55 -11.48
N SER A 130 1.10 4.85 -12.23
CA SER A 130 2.04 3.88 -11.66
C SER A 130 3.02 4.52 -10.66
N LEU A 131 3.60 5.67 -11.01
CA LEU A 131 4.53 6.41 -10.17
C LEU A 131 3.87 6.97 -8.90
N ILE A 132 2.61 7.43 -9.00
CA ILE A 132 1.85 7.89 -7.84
C ILE A 132 1.55 6.74 -6.88
N LEU A 133 1.15 5.58 -7.40
CA LEU A 133 0.92 4.40 -6.57
C LEU A 133 2.21 3.95 -5.87
N GLU A 134 3.35 3.99 -6.57
CA GLU A 134 4.67 3.72 -5.99
C GLU A 134 5.01 4.74 -4.88
N LEU A 135 4.74 6.04 -5.11
CA LEU A 135 4.98 7.10 -4.12
C LEU A 135 4.14 6.88 -2.85
N ILE A 136 2.82 6.68 -2.99
CA ILE A 136 1.92 6.48 -1.84
C ILE A 136 2.28 5.20 -1.08
N TYR A 137 2.61 4.11 -1.80
CA TYR A 137 3.10 2.89 -1.17
C TYR A 137 4.39 3.12 -0.37
N THR A 138 5.35 3.86 -0.94
CA THR A 138 6.62 4.19 -0.27
C THR A 138 6.40 5.02 0.98
N ILE A 139 5.54 6.05 0.91
CA ILE A 139 5.14 6.87 2.07
C ILE A 139 4.50 5.99 3.16
N GLY A 140 3.54 5.16 2.81
CA GLY A 140 2.87 4.27 3.76
C GLY A 140 3.85 3.32 4.45
N LYS A 141 4.79 2.75 3.71
CA LYS A 141 5.84 1.87 4.24
C LYS A 141 6.79 2.60 5.19
N ASP A 142 7.23 3.81 4.81
CA ASP A 142 8.17 4.62 5.59
C ASP A 142 7.54 5.11 6.90
N THR A 143 6.32 5.61 6.83
CA THR A 143 5.60 6.13 8.01
C THR A 143 5.15 5.02 8.95
N THR A 144 4.75 3.84 8.42
CA THR A 144 4.42 2.69 9.25
C THR A 144 5.62 2.19 10.06
N LYS A 145 6.81 2.19 9.50
CA LYS A 145 8.04 1.83 10.24
C LYS A 145 8.30 2.76 11.44
N ARG A 146 7.92 4.03 11.36
CA ARG A 146 8.25 5.07 12.36
C ARG A 146 7.18 5.28 13.44
N THR A 147 5.90 5.09 13.10
CA THR A 147 4.77 5.19 14.06
C THR A 147 4.63 3.95 14.95
N MET A 148 5.39 2.89 14.68
CA MET A 148 5.36 1.68 15.46
C MET A 148 6.05 1.87 16.81
N ASN A 149 5.27 2.16 17.86
CA ASN A 149 5.61 1.81 19.23
C ASN A 149 6.10 0.35 19.25
N HIS A 150 7.02 -0.02 20.17
CA HIS A 150 7.59 -1.38 20.31
C HIS A 150 6.54 -2.50 20.22
N LYS A 151 5.32 -2.28 20.71
CA LYS A 151 4.19 -3.21 20.63
C LYS A 151 3.69 -3.40 19.20
N SER A 152 3.60 -2.34 18.40
CA SER A 152 3.14 -2.40 17.01
C SER A 152 4.16 -3.05 16.06
N ILE A 153 5.46 -2.90 16.33
CA ILE A 153 6.54 -3.61 15.60
C ILE A 153 6.41 -5.12 15.85
N SER A 154 6.21 -5.52 17.11
CA SER A 154 5.99 -6.92 17.47
C SER A 154 4.76 -7.50 16.77
N ASP A 155 3.65 -6.77 16.78
CA ASP A 155 2.39 -7.17 16.15
C ASP A 155 2.54 -7.33 14.62
N HIS A 156 3.24 -6.42 13.96
CA HIS A 156 3.52 -6.50 12.52
C HIS A 156 4.39 -7.71 12.17
N LEU A 157 5.47 -7.93 12.91
CA LEU A 157 6.36 -9.10 12.73
C LEU A 157 5.61 -10.42 12.96
N ILE A 158 4.70 -10.45 13.93
CA ILE A 158 3.84 -11.61 14.17
C ILE A 158 2.97 -11.89 12.95
N ILE A 159 2.33 -10.88 12.38
CA ILE A 159 1.49 -11.03 11.18
C ILE A 159 2.32 -11.46 9.97
N GLU A 160 3.45 -10.83 9.68
CA GLU A 160 4.32 -11.27 8.59
C GLU A 160 4.75 -12.74 8.73
N ARG A 161 5.19 -13.13 9.94
CA ARG A 161 5.55 -14.51 10.26
C ARG A 161 4.37 -15.46 10.06
N THR A 162 3.16 -15.03 10.47
CA THR A 162 1.93 -15.80 10.28
C THR A 162 1.63 -16.02 8.81
N LEU A 163 1.68 -14.98 8.00
CA LEU A 163 1.38 -15.07 6.56
C LEU A 163 2.36 -16.00 5.84
N ARG A 164 3.65 -15.92 6.15
CA ARG A 164 4.67 -16.86 5.63
C ARG A 164 4.37 -18.29 6.09
N PHE A 165 4.12 -18.48 7.39
CA PHE A 165 3.79 -19.80 7.93
C PHE A 165 2.58 -20.43 7.23
N ILE A 166 1.51 -19.65 7.00
CA ILE A 166 0.33 -20.11 6.26
C ILE A 166 0.70 -20.51 4.82
N ALA A 167 1.48 -19.69 4.12
CA ALA A 167 1.88 -19.95 2.74
C ALA A 167 2.66 -21.27 2.61
N ASP A 168 3.56 -21.54 3.56
CA ASP A 168 4.41 -22.72 3.55
C ASP A 168 3.66 -24.00 4.00
N ASN A 169 2.55 -23.86 4.75
CA ASN A 169 1.87 -24.97 5.42
C ASN A 169 0.39 -25.11 5.03
N LEU A 170 -0.01 -24.75 3.80
CA LEU A 170 -1.42 -24.77 3.37
C LEU A 170 -2.12 -26.14 3.48
N LYS A 171 -1.35 -27.23 3.46
CA LYS A 171 -1.88 -28.58 3.64
C LYS A 171 -2.25 -28.92 5.09
N GLU A 172 -1.63 -28.25 6.05
CA GLU A 172 -1.75 -28.56 7.46
C GLU A 172 -3.04 -28.02 8.08
N ASP A 173 -3.29 -28.42 9.34
CA ASP A 173 -4.39 -27.86 10.13
C ASP A 173 -4.08 -26.43 10.60
N LEU A 174 -4.48 -25.48 9.80
CA LEU A 174 -4.32 -24.03 10.04
C LEU A 174 -5.48 -23.45 10.87
N CYS A 175 -5.92 -24.17 11.91
CA CYS A 175 -6.94 -23.64 12.81
C CYS A 175 -6.40 -22.51 13.70
N LEU A 176 -7.32 -21.65 14.16
CA LEU A 176 -7.01 -20.48 14.98
C LEU A 176 -6.14 -20.82 16.20
N LYS A 177 -6.49 -21.91 16.89
CA LYS A 177 -5.79 -22.37 18.12
C LYS A 177 -4.35 -22.75 17.83
N ASN A 178 -4.10 -23.46 16.74
CA ASN A 178 -2.77 -23.94 16.37
C ASN A 178 -1.86 -22.79 15.96
N ILE A 179 -2.36 -21.87 15.13
CA ILE A 179 -1.58 -20.71 14.68
C ILE A 179 -1.31 -19.74 15.84
N ALA A 180 -2.32 -19.45 16.68
CA ALA A 180 -2.12 -18.59 17.84
C ALA A 180 -1.03 -19.14 18.77
N ARG A 181 -1.03 -20.46 19.03
CA ARG A 181 0.01 -21.13 19.82
C ARG A 181 1.38 -21.00 19.16
N GLN A 182 1.48 -21.17 17.85
CA GLN A 182 2.72 -21.03 17.08
C GLN A 182 3.28 -19.60 17.16
N MET A 183 2.41 -18.61 17.28
CA MET A 183 2.78 -17.19 17.44
C MET A 183 2.90 -16.75 18.90
N SER A 184 2.79 -17.69 19.85
CA SER A 184 2.86 -17.43 21.30
C SER A 184 1.79 -16.44 21.78
N LEU A 185 0.60 -16.48 21.19
CA LEU A 185 -0.54 -15.63 21.54
C LEU A 185 -1.74 -16.46 22.01
N SER A 186 -2.65 -15.81 22.78
CA SER A 186 -3.96 -16.40 23.02
C SER A 186 -4.79 -16.35 21.72
N PRO A 187 -5.72 -17.33 21.49
CA PRO A 187 -6.57 -17.34 20.30
C PRO A 187 -7.38 -16.06 20.11
N VAL A 188 -7.88 -15.45 21.20
CA VAL A 188 -8.66 -14.21 21.16
C VAL A 188 -7.80 -13.04 20.71
N HIS A 189 -6.62 -12.87 21.29
CA HIS A 189 -5.69 -11.80 20.92
C HIS A 189 -5.23 -11.96 19.47
N PHE A 190 -4.83 -13.16 19.07
CA PHE A 190 -4.43 -13.45 17.70
C PHE A 190 -5.57 -13.16 16.69
N HIS A 191 -6.80 -13.58 16.98
CA HIS A 191 -7.95 -13.32 16.11
C HIS A 191 -8.17 -11.81 15.88
N THR A 192 -8.17 -11.03 16.97
CA THR A 192 -8.34 -9.58 16.91
C THR A 192 -7.23 -8.92 16.12
N LEU A 193 -5.97 -9.28 16.42
CA LEU A 193 -4.78 -8.77 15.75
C LEU A 193 -4.81 -9.10 14.25
N PHE A 194 -5.04 -10.37 13.90
CA PHE A 194 -5.06 -10.84 12.52
C PHE A 194 -6.16 -10.13 11.70
N LYS A 195 -7.38 -10.05 12.25
CA LYS A 195 -8.51 -9.41 11.58
C LYS A 195 -8.27 -7.90 11.39
N ALA A 196 -7.70 -7.22 12.39
CA ALA A 196 -7.35 -5.80 12.28
C ALA A 196 -6.28 -5.54 11.22
N SER A 197 -5.25 -6.41 11.14
CA SER A 197 -4.12 -6.21 10.23
C SER A 197 -4.39 -6.69 8.80
N VAL A 198 -5.16 -7.77 8.61
CA VAL A 198 -5.40 -8.42 7.31
C VAL A 198 -6.77 -8.07 6.71
N GLY A 199 -7.67 -7.47 7.51
CA GLY A 199 -9.01 -7.06 7.09
C GLY A 199 -10.01 -8.21 6.96
N LYS A 200 -9.62 -9.45 7.27
CA LYS A 200 -10.48 -10.66 7.17
C LYS A 200 -10.12 -11.67 8.26
N THR A 201 -11.00 -12.65 8.50
CA THR A 201 -10.72 -13.72 9.47
C THR A 201 -9.61 -14.63 8.97
N LEU A 202 -8.90 -15.30 9.91
CA LEU A 202 -7.90 -16.31 9.55
C LEU A 202 -8.47 -17.39 8.64
N ARG A 203 -9.68 -17.89 8.94
CA ARG A 203 -10.35 -18.90 8.14
C ARG A 203 -10.59 -18.43 6.71
N ASP A 204 -11.14 -17.23 6.53
CA ASP A 204 -11.38 -16.66 5.20
C ASP A 204 -10.08 -16.47 4.40
N TYR A 205 -9.02 -16.05 5.08
CA TYR A 205 -7.70 -15.90 4.47
C TYR A 205 -7.13 -17.26 4.01
N VAL A 206 -7.15 -18.28 4.89
CA VAL A 206 -6.64 -19.63 4.57
C VAL A 206 -7.45 -20.25 3.43
N GLU A 207 -8.78 -20.15 3.47
CA GLU A 207 -9.64 -20.63 2.37
C GLU A 207 -9.28 -19.97 1.05
N GLU A 208 -9.05 -18.65 1.06
CA GLU A 208 -8.64 -17.91 -0.16
C GLU A 208 -7.29 -18.40 -0.70
N GLN A 209 -6.29 -18.56 0.16
CA GLN A 209 -4.96 -19.05 -0.26
C GLN A 209 -5.04 -20.49 -0.82
N ARG A 210 -5.84 -21.36 -0.20
CA ARG A 210 -6.10 -22.71 -0.68
C ARG A 210 -6.77 -22.73 -2.06
N ILE A 211 -7.73 -21.84 -2.31
CA ILE A 211 -8.36 -21.71 -3.62
C ILE A 211 -7.37 -21.19 -4.67
N LYS A 212 -6.53 -20.19 -4.35
CA LYS A 212 -5.47 -19.72 -5.25
C LYS A 212 -4.52 -20.86 -5.66
N ARG A 213 -4.09 -21.68 -4.68
CA ARG A 213 -3.27 -22.86 -4.94
C ARG A 213 -4.01 -23.89 -5.81
N ALA A 214 -5.31 -24.14 -5.55
CA ALA A 214 -6.12 -25.06 -6.35
C ALA A 214 -6.22 -24.59 -7.82
N ILE A 215 -6.41 -23.30 -8.07
CA ILE A 215 -6.41 -22.72 -9.42
C ILE A 215 -5.08 -23.00 -10.13
N THR A 216 -3.96 -22.79 -9.46
CA THR A 216 -2.64 -23.10 -10.00
C THR A 216 -2.53 -24.59 -10.35
N LEU A 217 -2.93 -25.49 -9.45
CA LEU A 217 -2.86 -26.94 -9.71
C LEU A 217 -3.77 -27.38 -10.87
N LEU A 218 -4.97 -26.78 -10.98
CA LEU A 218 -5.88 -27.03 -12.11
C LEU A 218 -5.28 -26.60 -13.46
N GLN A 219 -4.39 -25.61 -13.46
CA GLN A 219 -3.73 -25.08 -14.66
C GLN A 219 -2.45 -25.83 -15.03
N THR A 220 -1.76 -26.40 -14.04
CA THR A 220 -0.37 -26.87 -14.24
C THR A 220 -0.20 -28.37 -14.05
N THR A 221 -1.26 -29.11 -13.69
CA THR A 221 -1.18 -30.55 -13.44
C THR A 221 -2.41 -31.31 -13.94
N ASP A 222 -2.25 -32.61 -14.20
CA ASP A 222 -3.34 -33.52 -14.52
C ASP A 222 -3.92 -34.21 -13.27
N TYR A 223 -3.85 -33.54 -12.11
CA TYR A 223 -4.33 -34.12 -10.87
C TYR A 223 -5.87 -34.20 -10.84
N SER A 224 -6.39 -35.33 -10.31
CA SER A 224 -7.82 -35.42 -10.03
C SER A 224 -8.26 -34.36 -9.04
N LEU A 225 -9.54 -33.96 -9.10
CA LEU A 225 -10.11 -32.98 -8.16
C LEU A 225 -9.96 -33.42 -6.68
N THR A 226 -10.00 -34.72 -6.44
CA THR A 226 -9.74 -35.31 -5.12
C THR A 226 -8.31 -35.02 -4.68
N LYS A 227 -7.33 -35.29 -5.55
CA LYS A 227 -5.92 -35.03 -5.24
C LYS A 227 -5.67 -33.53 -5.03
N ILE A 228 -6.23 -32.67 -5.88
CA ILE A 228 -6.11 -31.20 -5.73
C ILE A 228 -6.69 -30.76 -4.38
N ALA A 229 -7.86 -31.27 -3.98
CA ALA A 229 -8.45 -30.93 -2.69
C ALA A 229 -7.48 -31.21 -1.52
N PHE A 230 -6.89 -32.42 -1.48
CA PHE A 230 -5.94 -32.79 -0.42
C PHE A 230 -4.62 -32.01 -0.52
N GLU A 231 -4.09 -31.78 -1.73
CA GLU A 231 -2.87 -30.98 -1.94
C GLU A 231 -3.02 -29.52 -1.50
N CYS A 232 -4.27 -29.02 -1.50
CA CYS A 232 -4.61 -27.69 -1.00
C CYS A 232 -5.03 -27.66 0.48
N GLY A 233 -5.04 -28.81 1.18
CA GLY A 233 -5.37 -28.89 2.61
C GLY A 233 -6.87 -28.91 2.92
N PHE A 234 -7.75 -29.24 1.95
CA PHE A 234 -9.16 -29.47 2.24
C PHE A 234 -9.38 -30.88 2.77
N SER A 235 -10.26 -31.03 3.76
CA SER A 235 -10.58 -32.32 4.39
C SER A 235 -11.33 -33.28 3.47
N SER A 236 -11.98 -32.79 2.41
CA SER A 236 -12.68 -33.60 1.42
C SER A 236 -12.82 -32.83 0.09
N GLN A 237 -12.99 -33.60 -0.99
CA GLN A 237 -13.32 -33.04 -2.30
C GLN A 237 -14.67 -32.30 -2.30
N SER A 238 -15.65 -32.78 -1.57
CA SER A 238 -16.98 -32.14 -1.46
C SER A 238 -16.88 -30.76 -0.83
N TYR A 239 -16.14 -30.65 0.27
CA TYR A 239 -15.91 -29.35 0.93
C TYR A 239 -15.10 -28.41 0.05
N PHE A 240 -14.06 -28.90 -0.60
CA PHE A 240 -13.32 -28.15 -1.61
C PHE A 240 -14.24 -27.59 -2.70
N SER A 241 -15.06 -28.47 -3.32
CA SER A 241 -15.97 -28.06 -4.40
C SER A 241 -16.98 -27.01 -3.95
N TYR A 242 -17.50 -27.12 -2.74
CA TYR A 242 -18.39 -26.14 -2.13
C TYR A 242 -17.70 -24.78 -1.96
N ILE A 243 -16.50 -24.73 -1.35
CA ILE A 243 -15.74 -23.49 -1.14
C ILE A 243 -15.31 -22.88 -2.46
N PHE A 244 -14.84 -23.68 -3.41
CA PHE A 244 -14.45 -23.22 -4.73
C PHE A 244 -15.62 -22.56 -5.46
N LYS A 245 -16.80 -23.22 -5.48
CA LYS A 245 -18.00 -22.64 -6.09
C LYS A 245 -18.42 -21.34 -5.42
N ARG A 246 -18.34 -21.27 -4.09
CA ARG A 246 -18.66 -20.04 -3.33
C ARG A 246 -17.72 -18.87 -3.67
N ARG A 247 -16.44 -19.14 -3.91
CA ARG A 247 -15.41 -18.11 -4.19
C ARG A 247 -15.31 -17.75 -5.67
N MET A 248 -15.51 -18.72 -6.56
CA MET A 248 -15.29 -18.56 -8.00
C MET A 248 -16.60 -18.49 -8.82
N ASN A 249 -17.77 -18.57 -8.17
CA ASN A 249 -19.09 -18.62 -8.78
C ASN A 249 -19.32 -19.79 -9.77
N GLN A 250 -18.39 -20.76 -9.80
CA GLN A 250 -18.46 -21.95 -10.64
C GLN A 250 -17.76 -23.15 -9.99
N THR A 251 -18.11 -24.37 -10.42
CA THR A 251 -17.50 -25.60 -9.86
C THR A 251 -16.07 -25.78 -10.35
N PRO A 252 -15.19 -26.48 -9.57
CA PRO A 252 -13.83 -26.80 -10.02
C PRO A 252 -13.80 -27.55 -11.34
N ARG A 253 -14.77 -28.47 -11.56
CA ARG A 253 -14.88 -29.24 -12.80
C ARG A 253 -15.18 -28.35 -14.01
N LYS A 254 -16.12 -27.42 -13.87
CA LYS A 254 -16.46 -26.46 -14.94
C LYS A 254 -15.28 -25.56 -15.23
N TYR A 255 -14.60 -25.06 -14.21
CA TYR A 255 -13.41 -24.24 -14.34
C TYR A 255 -12.29 -24.99 -15.10
N ALA A 256 -12.02 -26.25 -14.74
CA ALA A 256 -11.04 -27.08 -15.42
C ALA A 256 -11.40 -27.32 -16.90
N GLN A 257 -12.69 -27.56 -17.19
CA GLN A 257 -13.15 -27.75 -18.58
C GLN A 257 -12.96 -26.49 -19.42
N GLU A 258 -13.34 -25.32 -18.90
CA GLU A 258 -13.14 -24.04 -19.59
C GLU A 258 -11.66 -23.73 -19.87
N LEU A 259 -10.76 -24.11 -18.96
CA LEU A 259 -9.32 -24.02 -19.19
C LEU A 259 -8.89 -24.96 -20.33
N TYR A 260 -9.33 -26.22 -20.26
CA TYR A 260 -9.00 -27.19 -21.30
C TYR A 260 -9.45 -26.74 -22.70
N ASP A 261 -10.70 -26.28 -22.81
CA ASP A 261 -11.28 -25.80 -24.06
C ASP A 261 -10.52 -24.57 -24.60
N LYS A 262 -10.08 -23.68 -23.71
CA LYS A 262 -9.34 -22.46 -24.07
C LYS A 262 -7.94 -22.72 -24.67
N TYR A 263 -7.28 -23.78 -24.21
CA TYR A 263 -5.88 -24.07 -24.60
C TYR A 263 -5.76 -25.19 -25.63
N ASN A 264 -6.86 -25.91 -25.94
CA ASN A 264 -6.87 -27.00 -26.92
C ASN A 264 -7.86 -26.74 -28.08
N ALA A 265 -8.44 -25.55 -28.20
CA ALA A 265 -9.17 -25.05 -29.36
C ALA A 265 -8.24 -24.25 -30.27
#